data_674484ef666a0b4d6c066503c157edd4
#
_entry.id   674484ef666a0b4d6c066503c157edd4
#
_cell.length_a   1.000
_cell.length_b   1.000
_cell.length_c   1.000
_cell.angle_alpha   90.00
_cell.angle_beta   90.00
_cell.angle_gamma   90.00
#
_symmetry.space_group_name_H-M   'P 1'
#
loop_
_entity.id
_entity.type
_entity.pdbx_description
1 polymer ?
#
loop_
_entity_poly.entity_id
_entity_poly.type
_entity_poly.pdbx_seq_one_letter_code
_entity_poly.pdbx_strand_id
1 'polypeptide(L)'
;MVKLKKNISDSNEGSVAIEFGFGVIPLALLIVGILEIGMILFASTLMEGSLREASRYGITGQIVDENERLNKIIEIVSQKTIGLIDPATAQIEVLVYPAFGDIGNGESFIDGNA
;
A
#
# COMPACT_ATOMS: atom_id res chain seq x y z
N MET A 1 42.89 44.52 -38.40
CA MET A 1 42.39 43.14 -38.55
C MET A 1 42.19 42.53 -37.14
N VAL A 2 41.01 42.67 -36.56
CA VAL A 2 40.69 42.16 -35.23
C VAL A 2 40.32 40.70 -35.34
N LYS A 3 41.18 39.79 -34.89
CA LYS A 3 40.87 38.36 -34.76
C LYS A 3 39.92 38.16 -33.60
N LEU A 4 38.65 37.95 -33.89
CA LEU A 4 37.70 37.40 -32.93
C LEU A 4 38.14 35.99 -32.51
N LYS A 5 38.72 35.93 -31.33
CA LYS A 5 39.01 34.66 -30.65
C LYS A 5 37.65 34.08 -30.23
N LYS A 6 37.05 33.25 -31.04
CA LYS A 6 35.84 32.51 -30.70
C LYS A 6 36.17 31.65 -29.48
N ASN A 7 35.60 31.99 -28.35
CA ASN A 7 35.72 31.19 -27.14
C ASN A 7 35.09 29.82 -27.39
N ILE A 8 35.92 28.81 -27.51
CA ILE A 8 35.55 27.39 -27.68
C ILE A 8 35.01 26.81 -26.36
N SER A 9 34.97 27.63 -25.30
CA SER A 9 34.49 27.25 -23.97
C SER A 9 32.97 26.96 -23.92
N ASP A 10 32.18 27.61 -24.80
CA ASP A 10 30.73 27.48 -24.79
C ASP A 10 30.20 26.14 -25.29
N SER A 11 30.99 25.36 -26.04
CA SER A 11 30.54 24.08 -26.60
C SER A 11 30.63 22.91 -25.61
N ASN A 12 31.40 23.05 -24.52
CA ASN A 12 31.52 21.98 -23.52
C ASN A 12 30.41 22.04 -22.47
N GLU A 13 29.87 23.21 -22.16
CA GLU A 13 28.78 23.33 -21.18
C GLU A 13 27.50 22.67 -21.66
N GLY A 14 27.17 22.76 -22.94
CA GLY A 14 26.03 22.07 -23.53
C GLY A 14 26.17 20.56 -23.51
N SER A 15 27.36 20.03 -23.76
CA SER A 15 27.64 18.58 -23.74
C SER A 15 27.49 18.02 -22.32
N VAL A 16 28.02 18.69 -21.32
CA VAL A 16 27.91 18.29 -19.91
C VAL A 16 26.44 18.31 -19.43
N ALA A 17 25.66 19.30 -19.87
CA ALA A 17 24.24 19.38 -19.52
C ALA A 17 23.42 18.21 -20.11
N ILE A 18 23.73 17.80 -21.33
CA ILE A 18 23.09 16.65 -21.99
C ILE A 18 23.49 15.36 -21.28
N GLU A 19 24.76 15.18 -20.97
CA GLU A 19 25.28 13.99 -20.28
C GLU A 19 24.68 13.86 -18.88
N PHE A 20 24.59 14.99 -18.15
CA PHE A 20 23.90 15.03 -16.86
C PHE A 20 22.42 14.68 -16.99
N GLY A 21 21.72 15.21 -18.00
CA GLY A 21 20.31 14.92 -18.26
C GLY A 21 20.06 13.41 -18.49
N PHE A 22 20.93 12.75 -19.26
CA PHE A 22 20.85 11.31 -19.48
C PHE A 22 21.07 10.48 -18.20
N GLY A 23 21.90 10.97 -17.29
CA GLY A 23 22.13 10.31 -15.99
C GLY A 23 21.02 10.53 -14.98
N VAL A 24 20.44 11.74 -14.93
CA VAL A 24 19.41 12.12 -13.95
C VAL A 24 18.09 11.41 -14.19
N ILE A 25 17.68 11.22 -15.44
CA ILE A 25 16.41 10.57 -15.75
C ILE A 25 16.34 9.12 -15.21
N PRO A 26 17.27 8.22 -15.50
CA PRO A 26 17.22 6.87 -14.94
C PRO A 26 17.39 6.86 -13.42
N LEU A 27 18.17 7.77 -12.87
CA LEU A 27 18.30 7.91 -11.42
C LEU A 27 16.97 8.32 -10.77
N ALA A 28 16.28 9.30 -11.34
CA ALA A 28 14.97 9.74 -10.84
C ALA A 28 13.94 8.60 -10.89
N LEU A 29 13.88 7.85 -11.99
CA LEU A 29 13.01 6.69 -12.12
C LEU A 29 13.32 5.59 -11.09
N LEU A 30 14.59 5.36 -10.81
CA LEU A 30 15.02 4.41 -9.80
C LEU A 30 14.56 4.84 -8.41
N ILE A 31 14.71 6.13 -8.06
CA ILE A 31 14.26 6.67 -6.77
C ILE A 31 12.74 6.52 -6.63
N VAL A 32 11.97 6.89 -7.64
CA VAL A 32 10.51 6.73 -7.64
C VAL A 32 10.12 5.26 -7.48
N GLY A 33 10.75 4.35 -8.20
CA GLY A 33 10.49 2.91 -8.08
C GLY A 33 10.77 2.37 -6.68
N ILE A 34 11.85 2.81 -6.03
CA ILE A 34 12.14 2.42 -4.64
C ILE A 34 11.06 2.95 -3.68
N LEU A 35 10.60 4.19 -3.87
CA LEU A 35 9.54 4.77 -3.04
C LEU A 35 8.22 4.03 -3.22
N GLU A 36 7.85 3.64 -4.44
CA GLU A 36 6.64 2.87 -4.71
C GLU A 36 6.67 1.51 -4.02
N ILE A 37 7.78 0.76 -4.18
CA ILE A 37 7.95 -0.53 -3.52
C ILE A 37 7.92 -0.38 -2.00
N GLY A 38 8.59 0.64 -1.47
CA GLY A 38 8.59 0.95 -0.05
C GLY A 38 7.18 1.22 0.48
N MET A 39 6.36 1.95 -0.26
CA MET A 39 4.98 2.25 0.11
C MET A 39 4.11 0.99 0.11
N ILE A 40 4.27 0.10 -0.87
CA ILE A 40 3.55 -1.18 -0.94
C ILE A 40 3.92 -2.07 0.25
N LEU A 41 5.20 -2.21 0.57
CA LEU A 41 5.66 -3.01 1.70
C LEU A 41 5.17 -2.43 3.04
N PHE A 42 5.17 -1.11 3.17
CA PHE A 42 4.64 -0.43 4.35
C PHE A 42 3.15 -0.70 4.53
N ALA A 43 2.34 -0.53 3.48
CA ALA A 43 0.92 -0.82 3.51
C ALA A 43 0.64 -2.30 3.86
N SER A 44 1.40 -3.24 3.30
CA SER A 44 1.31 -4.67 3.61
C SER A 44 1.57 -4.96 5.09
N THR A 45 2.60 -4.35 5.67
CA THR A 45 2.93 -4.53 7.09
C THR A 45 1.83 -3.98 8.01
N LEU A 46 1.26 -2.81 7.67
CA LEU A 46 0.14 -2.25 8.43
C LEU A 46 -1.10 -3.14 8.35
N MET A 47 -1.38 -3.70 7.17
CA MET A 47 -2.50 -4.62 6.97
C MET A 47 -2.34 -5.88 7.82
N GLU A 48 -1.17 -6.53 7.80
CA GLU A 48 -0.91 -7.71 8.63
C GLU A 48 -1.12 -7.42 10.12
N GLY A 49 -0.65 -6.27 10.60
CA GLY A 49 -0.84 -5.85 11.98
C GLY A 49 -2.32 -5.64 12.33
N SER A 50 -3.07 -5.00 11.44
CA SER A 50 -4.50 -4.75 11.62
C SER A 50 -5.33 -6.03 11.62
N LEU A 51 -5.02 -6.97 10.71
CA LEU A 51 -5.69 -8.27 10.62
C LEU A 51 -5.46 -9.14 11.85
N ARG A 52 -4.24 -9.14 12.41
CA ARG A 52 -3.94 -9.86 13.66
C ARG A 52 -4.77 -9.34 14.83
N GLU A 53 -4.92 -8.02 14.94
CA GLU A 53 -5.72 -7.42 15.99
C GLU A 53 -7.22 -7.66 15.79
N ALA A 54 -7.71 -7.51 14.56
CA ALA A 54 -9.09 -7.82 14.19
C ALA A 54 -9.46 -9.28 14.46
N SER A 55 -8.59 -10.21 14.11
CA SER A 55 -8.77 -11.65 14.37
C SER A 55 -8.84 -11.94 15.88
N ARG A 56 -7.95 -11.34 16.67
CA ARG A 56 -7.98 -11.48 18.12
C ARG A 56 -9.28 -10.96 18.70
N TYR A 57 -9.78 -9.83 18.20
CA TYR A 57 -11.06 -9.28 18.61
C TYR A 57 -12.22 -10.19 18.24
N GLY A 58 -12.22 -10.75 17.03
CA GLY A 58 -13.23 -11.70 16.56
C GLY A 58 -13.30 -12.97 17.42
N ILE A 59 -12.16 -13.50 17.87
CA ILE A 59 -12.08 -14.73 18.66
C ILE A 59 -12.53 -14.49 20.12
N THR A 60 -12.28 -13.30 20.69
CA THR A 60 -12.61 -13.03 22.12
C THR A 60 -14.09 -12.91 22.40
N GLY A 61 -14.95 -12.84 21.38
CA GLY A 61 -16.41 -12.93 21.53
C GLY A 61 -17.04 -11.81 22.36
N GLN A 62 -16.38 -10.66 22.47
CA GLN A 62 -16.82 -9.54 23.33
C GLN A 62 -18.14 -8.89 22.86
N ILE A 63 -18.53 -9.10 21.61
CA ILE A 63 -19.77 -8.58 21.04
C ILE A 63 -20.58 -9.76 20.51
N VAL A 64 -21.84 -9.82 20.92
CA VAL A 64 -22.79 -10.89 20.57
C VAL A 64 -23.44 -10.61 19.22
N ASP A 65 -23.58 -9.34 18.81
CA ASP A 65 -24.18 -8.95 17.54
C ASP A 65 -23.13 -9.01 16.42
N GLU A 66 -23.47 -9.77 15.36
CA GLU A 66 -22.60 -9.97 14.20
C GLU A 66 -22.33 -8.68 13.45
N ASN A 67 -23.33 -7.84 13.27
CA ASN A 67 -23.18 -6.56 12.57
C ASN A 67 -22.29 -5.60 13.33
N GLU A 68 -22.42 -5.55 14.65
CA GLU A 68 -21.59 -4.71 15.51
C GLU A 68 -20.14 -5.20 15.51
N ARG A 69 -19.94 -6.51 15.51
CA ARG A 69 -18.62 -7.14 15.38
C ARG A 69 -17.95 -6.78 14.07
N LEU A 70 -18.66 -6.89 12.94
CA LEU A 70 -18.14 -6.55 11.62
C LEU A 70 -17.73 -5.08 11.54
N ASN A 71 -18.60 -4.17 12.02
CA ASN A 71 -18.30 -2.74 12.04
C ASN A 71 -17.07 -2.43 12.90
N LYS A 72 -16.89 -3.13 14.01
CA LYS A 72 -15.70 -2.96 14.87
C LYS A 72 -14.42 -3.46 14.19
N ILE A 73 -14.48 -4.58 13.48
CA ILE A 73 -13.36 -5.08 12.69
C ILE A 73 -12.97 -4.07 11.60
N ILE A 74 -13.94 -3.55 10.87
CA ILE A 74 -13.73 -2.54 9.84
C ILE A 74 -13.10 -1.26 10.44
N GLU A 75 -13.58 -0.83 11.61
CA GLU A 75 -13.01 0.32 12.33
C GLU A 75 -11.55 0.09 12.71
N ILE A 76 -11.21 -1.07 13.27
CA ILE A 76 -9.84 -1.44 13.65
C ILE A 76 -8.92 -1.43 12.42
N VAL A 77 -9.35 -2.05 11.33
CA VAL A 77 -8.57 -2.09 10.08
C VAL A 77 -8.36 -0.68 9.51
N SER A 78 -9.41 0.14 9.46
CA SER A 78 -9.34 1.52 8.98
C SER A 78 -8.41 2.39 9.81
N GLN A 79 -8.49 2.32 11.14
CA GLN A 79 -7.63 3.09 12.03
C GLN A 79 -6.16 2.67 11.94
N LYS A 80 -5.88 1.37 11.89
CA LYS A 80 -4.51 0.83 11.86
C LYS A 80 -3.81 1.04 10.53
N THR A 81 -4.55 1.09 9.43
CA THR A 81 -4.00 1.35 8.10
C THR A 81 -3.80 2.84 7.80
N ILE A 82 -4.09 3.72 8.77
CA ILE A 82 -3.89 5.18 8.66
C ILE A 82 -4.61 5.76 7.42
N GLY A 83 -5.74 5.20 7.04
CA GLY A 83 -6.50 5.65 5.87
C GLY A 83 -5.87 5.30 4.51
N LEU A 84 -4.80 4.48 4.48
CA LEU A 84 -4.21 3.98 3.23
C LEU A 84 -5.12 2.97 2.52
N ILE A 85 -6.00 2.33 3.26
CA ILE A 85 -6.98 1.39 2.74
C ILE A 85 -8.35 1.97 3.05
N ASP A 86 -9.11 2.25 1.99
CA ASP A 86 -10.49 2.66 2.10
C ASP A 86 -11.36 1.42 2.32
N PRO A 87 -11.99 1.27 3.51
CA PRO A 87 -12.84 0.12 3.79
C PRO A 87 -14.06 0.02 2.87
N ALA A 88 -14.45 1.09 2.19
CA ALA A 88 -15.53 1.08 1.21
C ALA A 88 -15.13 0.40 -0.12
N THR A 89 -13.85 0.40 -0.46
CA THR A 89 -13.31 -0.23 -1.67
C THR A 89 -12.62 -1.57 -1.40
N ALA A 90 -12.23 -1.82 -0.15
CA ALA A 90 -11.62 -3.07 0.27
C ALA A 90 -12.72 -4.12 0.53
N GLN A 91 -12.64 -5.25 -0.15
CA GLN A 91 -13.49 -6.41 0.18
C GLN A 91 -12.93 -7.06 1.46
N ILE A 92 -13.59 -6.82 2.58
CA ILE A 92 -13.27 -7.46 3.85
C ILE A 92 -14.22 -8.64 4.02
N GLU A 93 -13.72 -9.84 3.87
CA GLU A 93 -14.49 -11.07 4.05
C GLU A 93 -14.12 -11.71 5.40
N VAL A 94 -15.12 -11.98 6.22
CA VAL A 94 -14.95 -12.67 7.50
C VAL A 94 -15.52 -14.09 7.33
N LEU A 95 -14.64 -15.08 7.31
CA LEU A 95 -15.01 -16.48 7.23
C LEU A 95 -15.11 -17.07 8.64
N VAL A 96 -16.23 -17.71 8.96
CA VAL A 96 -16.42 -18.43 10.20
C VAL A 96 -16.45 -19.92 9.93
N TYR A 97 -15.67 -20.65 10.71
CA TYR A 97 -15.58 -22.10 10.63
C TYR A 97 -16.19 -22.69 11.90
N PRO A 98 -17.26 -23.47 11.81
CA PRO A 98 -17.90 -24.10 12.98
C PRO A 98 -17.01 -25.15 13.65
N ALA A 99 -16.09 -25.77 12.90
CA ALA A 99 -15.12 -26.72 13.42
C ALA A 99 -13.77 -26.64 12.68
N PHE A 100 -12.71 -27.11 13.32
CA PHE A 100 -11.34 -27.12 12.74
C PHE A 100 -11.25 -27.94 11.44
N GLY A 101 -12.13 -28.95 11.28
CA GLY A 101 -12.18 -29.77 10.07
C GLY A 101 -12.77 -29.09 8.85
N ASP A 102 -13.44 -27.96 9.03
CA ASP A 102 -14.13 -27.21 7.97
C ASP A 102 -13.28 -26.08 7.41
N ILE A 103 -11.99 -26.01 7.77
CA ILE A 103 -11.06 -25.01 7.23
C ILE A 103 -10.94 -25.19 5.72
N GLY A 104 -11.39 -24.19 4.95
CA GLY A 104 -11.47 -24.21 3.49
C GLY A 104 -12.90 -24.28 2.94
N ASN A 105 -13.90 -24.62 3.77
CA ASN A 105 -15.32 -24.62 3.43
C ASN A 105 -16.12 -23.63 4.29
N GLY A 106 -15.48 -22.57 4.76
CA GLY A 106 -16.13 -21.55 5.59
C GLY A 106 -17.21 -20.80 4.82
N GLU A 107 -18.32 -20.52 5.51
CA GLU A 107 -19.36 -19.64 4.99
C GLU A 107 -18.95 -18.19 5.19
N SER A 108 -19.10 -17.38 4.15
CA SER A 108 -18.85 -15.95 4.21
C SER A 108 -20.00 -15.24 4.91
N PHE A 109 -19.69 -14.43 5.94
CA PHE A 109 -20.69 -13.57 6.59
C PHE A 109 -21.22 -12.45 5.71
N ILE A 110 -20.56 -12.18 4.58
CA ILE A 110 -20.91 -11.07 3.69
C ILE A 110 -21.90 -11.50 2.62
N ASP A 111 -22.13 -12.79 2.46
CA ASP A 111 -23.18 -13.29 1.57
C ASP A 111 -24.54 -13.07 2.26
N GLY A 112 -24.85 -11.78 2.41
CA GLY A 112 -26.15 -11.30 2.80
C GLY A 112 -27.18 -11.65 1.75
N ASN A 113 -27.56 -12.88 1.73
CA ASN A 113 -28.81 -13.28 1.14
C ASN A 113 -29.86 -13.29 2.25
N ALA A 114 -30.32 -12.09 2.51
CA ALA A 114 -31.64 -11.93 3.11
C ALA A 114 -32.63 -11.75 1.99
#